data_155871f90acda580b69a557e0019a67a
#
_entry.id   155871f90acda580b69a557e0019a67a
#
_cell.length_a   1.000
_cell.length_b   1.000
_cell.length_c   1.000
_cell.angle_alpha   90.00
_cell.angle_beta   90.00
_cell.angle_gamma   90.00
#
_symmetry.space_group_name_H-M   'P 1'
#
loop_
_entity.id
_entity.type
_entity.pdbx_description
1 polymer ?
#
loop_
_entity_poly.entity_id
_entity_poly.type
_entity_poly.pdbx_seq_one_letter_code
_entity_poly.pdbx_strand_id
1 'polypeptide(L)'
;MLKPNCDVKEFKKYGFKKCKGIPKDSECYYLCVARGCKMLFVSNVYFGVSDWNKNDPRIHTRPNCRYRDYKDALDIIYDLIKADMLVKVN
;
A
#
# COMPACT_ATOMS: atom_id res chain seq x y z
N MET A 1 -13.88 4.09 5.36
CA MET A 1 -13.08 3.18 4.53
C MET A 1 -12.56 3.90 3.30
N LEU A 2 -11.37 3.58 2.85
CA LEU A 2 -10.79 4.14 1.64
C LEU A 2 -10.74 3.08 0.54
N LYS A 3 -10.78 3.53 -0.70
CA LYS A 3 -10.58 2.65 -1.86
C LYS A 3 -9.76 3.41 -2.91
N PRO A 4 -9.11 2.70 -3.86
CA PRO A 4 -8.41 3.39 -4.93
C PRO A 4 -9.39 4.09 -5.86
N ASN A 5 -8.96 5.26 -6.36
CA ASN A 5 -9.72 6.10 -7.28
C ASN A 5 -9.06 6.14 -8.67
N CYS A 6 -8.18 5.20 -8.93
CA CYS A 6 -7.43 5.10 -10.18
C CYS A 6 -7.06 3.65 -10.42
N ASP A 7 -6.44 3.35 -11.56
CA ASP A 7 -5.90 2.02 -11.79
C ASP A 7 -4.87 1.74 -10.70
N VAL A 8 -5.02 0.60 -10.00
CA VAL A 8 -4.18 0.25 -8.87
C VAL A 8 -2.70 0.14 -9.26
N LYS A 9 -2.40 -0.09 -10.53
CA LYS A 9 -1.01 -0.11 -11.03
C LYS A 9 -0.31 1.23 -10.87
N GLU A 10 -1.06 2.32 -10.79
CA GLU A 10 -0.48 3.65 -10.57
C GLU A 10 0.21 3.78 -9.21
N PHE A 11 -0.15 2.93 -8.26
CA PHE A 11 0.48 2.95 -6.94
C PHE A 11 1.95 2.57 -7.00
N LYS A 12 2.41 1.91 -8.06
CA LYS A 12 3.84 1.62 -8.26
C LYS A 12 4.68 2.89 -8.28
N LYS A 13 4.13 3.99 -8.77
CA LYS A 13 4.83 5.29 -8.83
C LYS A 13 5.12 5.84 -7.44
N TYR A 14 4.39 5.38 -6.43
CA TYR A 14 4.58 5.77 -5.05
C TYR A 14 5.38 4.74 -4.26
N GLY A 15 6.00 3.77 -4.95
CA GLY A 15 6.85 2.79 -4.32
C GLY A 15 6.16 1.50 -3.90
N PHE A 16 4.88 1.35 -4.18
CA PHE A 16 4.17 0.10 -3.91
C PHE A 16 4.67 -1.01 -4.82
N LYS A 17 4.70 -2.21 -4.29
CA LYS A 17 5.17 -3.40 -5.00
C LYS A 17 4.05 -4.44 -5.05
N LYS A 18 3.99 -5.18 -6.15
CA LYS A 18 2.96 -6.20 -6.30
C LYS A 18 3.11 -7.28 -5.23
N CYS A 19 2.01 -7.68 -4.60
CA CYS A 19 2.00 -8.76 -3.63
C CYS A 19 2.38 -10.07 -4.31
N LYS A 20 3.05 -10.96 -3.57
CA LYS A 20 3.29 -12.30 -4.06
C LYS A 20 2.21 -13.25 -3.55
N GLY A 21 2.12 -14.43 -4.15
CA GLY A 21 1.19 -15.46 -3.68
C GLY A 21 -0.27 -15.21 -4.00
N ILE A 22 -0.54 -14.27 -4.94
CA ILE A 22 -1.90 -13.99 -5.39
C ILE A 22 -2.08 -14.47 -6.84
N PRO A 23 -3.31 -14.74 -7.29
CA PRO A 23 -3.56 -15.11 -8.68
C PRO A 23 -3.07 -14.03 -9.65
N LYS A 24 -2.68 -14.44 -10.86
CA LYS A 24 -2.12 -13.52 -11.87
C LYS A 24 -3.09 -12.43 -12.30
N ASP A 25 -4.38 -12.71 -12.30
CA ASP A 25 -5.42 -11.78 -12.68
C ASP A 25 -5.86 -10.88 -11.53
N SER A 26 -5.33 -11.11 -10.32
CA SER A 26 -5.62 -10.27 -9.17
C SER A 26 -4.60 -9.14 -9.07
N GLU A 27 -5.07 -7.96 -8.70
CA GLU A 27 -4.22 -6.78 -8.52
C GLU A 27 -4.22 -6.41 -7.04
N CYS A 28 -3.08 -6.62 -6.39
CA CYS A 28 -2.87 -6.23 -5.00
C CYS A 28 -1.44 -5.75 -4.86
N TYR A 29 -1.28 -4.60 -4.24
CA TYR A 29 0.02 -3.96 -4.04
C TYR A 29 0.22 -3.63 -2.57
N TYR A 30 1.47 -3.55 -2.15
CA TYR A 30 1.78 -3.23 -0.77
C TYR A 30 2.95 -2.26 -0.67
N LEU A 31 2.99 -1.55 0.44
CA LEU A 31 4.12 -0.69 0.82
C LEU A 31 4.36 -0.87 2.31
N CYS A 32 5.58 -1.21 2.69
CA CYS A 32 5.96 -1.28 4.10
C CYS A 32 6.48 0.07 4.54
N VAL A 33 5.96 0.56 5.66
CA VAL A 33 6.34 1.85 6.22
C VAL A 33 7.08 1.58 7.53
N ALA A 34 8.41 1.75 7.51
CA ALA A 34 9.23 1.43 8.67
C ALA A 34 8.88 2.29 9.87
N ARG A 35 8.63 3.58 9.66
CA ARG A 35 8.22 4.47 10.72
C ARG A 35 6.81 4.08 11.20
N GLY A 36 6.71 3.62 12.43
CA GLY A 36 5.46 3.11 13.00
C GLY A 36 5.17 1.66 12.64
N CYS A 37 6.03 1.00 11.88
CA CYS A 37 5.93 -0.43 11.55
C CYS A 37 4.56 -0.80 10.97
N LYS A 38 4.13 -0.10 9.93
CA LYS A 38 2.84 -0.33 9.29
C LYS A 38 3.02 -0.85 7.87
N MET A 39 1.99 -1.53 7.37
CA MET A 39 1.90 -1.98 5.99
C MET A 39 0.65 -1.41 5.36
N LEU A 40 0.79 -0.89 4.15
CA LEU A 40 -0.33 -0.41 3.36
C LEU A 40 -0.60 -1.43 2.26
N PHE A 41 -1.87 -1.84 2.12
CA PHE A 41 -2.29 -2.75 1.05
C PHE A 41 -3.36 -2.08 0.22
N VAL A 42 -3.28 -2.25 -1.09
CA VAL A 42 -4.28 -1.72 -2.02
C VAL A 42 -4.64 -2.78 -3.05
N SER A 43 -5.93 -2.93 -3.31
CA SER A 43 -6.45 -3.76 -4.39
C SER A 43 -7.44 -2.91 -5.19
N ASN A 44 -8.04 -3.49 -6.24
CA ASN A 44 -8.99 -2.75 -7.09
C ASN A 44 -10.20 -2.20 -6.30
N VAL A 45 -10.52 -2.78 -5.16
CA VAL A 45 -11.75 -2.46 -4.44
C VAL A 45 -11.51 -1.96 -3.02
N TYR A 46 -10.24 -1.95 -2.55
CA TYR A 46 -10.02 -1.69 -1.15
C TYR A 46 -8.60 -1.15 -0.91
N PHE A 47 -8.47 -0.35 0.14
CA PHE A 47 -7.19 0.11 0.67
C PHE A 47 -7.21 -0.11 2.18
N GLY A 48 -6.15 -0.69 2.72
CA GLY A 48 -6.08 -1.01 4.14
C GLY A 48 -4.71 -0.77 4.74
N VAL A 49 -4.70 -0.60 6.05
CA VAL A 49 -3.50 -0.43 6.86
C VAL A 49 -3.48 -1.53 7.90
N SER A 50 -2.33 -2.16 8.08
CA SER A 50 -2.15 -3.18 9.11
C SER A 50 -0.77 -3.04 9.73
N ASP A 51 -0.55 -3.75 10.84
CA ASP A 51 0.78 -3.82 11.44
C ASP A 51 1.71 -4.63 10.55
N TRP A 52 2.99 -4.25 10.55
CA TRP A 52 3.99 -4.95 9.79
C TRP A 52 4.19 -6.35 10.37
N ASN A 53 3.96 -7.36 9.53
CA ASN A 53 4.18 -8.76 9.88
C ASN A 53 5.16 -9.36 8.87
N LYS A 54 6.38 -9.62 9.30
CA LYS A 54 7.42 -10.18 8.45
C LYS A 54 7.08 -11.57 7.91
N ASN A 55 6.14 -12.26 8.54
CA ASN A 55 5.70 -13.59 8.12
C ASN A 55 4.49 -13.57 7.19
N ASP A 56 4.02 -12.39 6.80
CA ASP A 56 2.90 -12.25 5.88
C ASP A 56 3.30 -12.85 4.51
N PRO A 57 2.54 -13.83 4.00
CA PRO A 57 2.91 -14.48 2.74
C PRO A 57 2.79 -13.58 1.50
N ARG A 58 2.13 -12.43 1.64
CA ARG A 58 1.94 -11.50 0.52
C ARG A 58 3.15 -10.62 0.24
N ILE A 59 4.10 -10.52 1.18
CA ILE A 59 5.26 -9.65 1.03
C ILE A 59 6.50 -10.46 0.64
N HIS A 60 7.47 -9.78 0.05
CA HIS A 60 8.73 -10.39 -0.34
C HIS A 60 9.68 -10.44 0.86
N THR A 61 10.72 -11.29 0.76
CA THR A 61 11.73 -11.41 1.83
C THR A 61 12.34 -10.06 2.19
N ARG A 62 12.54 -9.19 1.18
CA ARG A 62 12.99 -7.82 1.41
C ARG A 62 11.89 -6.88 0.96
N PRO A 63 10.99 -6.51 1.88
CA PRO A 63 9.86 -5.67 1.50
C PRO A 63 10.31 -4.27 1.11
N ASN A 64 9.50 -3.63 0.29
CA ASN A 64 9.72 -2.26 -0.13
C ASN A 64 9.30 -1.31 1.00
N CYS A 65 10.26 -0.58 1.55
CA CYS A 65 10.03 0.31 2.68
C CYS A 65 10.36 1.75 2.31
N ARG A 66 9.49 2.68 2.71
CA ARG A 66 9.64 4.12 2.47
C ARG A 66 10.13 4.83 3.74
N TYR A 67 11.14 4.29 4.39
CA TYR A 67 11.60 4.84 5.66
C TYR A 67 12.44 6.10 5.51
N ARG A 68 13.14 6.25 4.41
CA ARG A 68 14.03 7.41 4.20
C ARG A 68 13.30 8.73 4.00
N ASP A 69 12.01 8.68 3.74
CA ASP A 69 11.20 9.90 3.57
C ASP A 69 10.71 10.44 4.93
N TYR A 70 11.00 9.73 6.01
CA TYR A 70 10.58 10.07 7.38
C TYR A 70 9.07 10.24 7.51
N LYS A 71 8.32 9.62 6.63
CA LYS A 71 6.86 9.67 6.64
C LYS A 71 6.31 8.43 7.32
N ASP A 72 5.26 8.62 8.11
CA ASP A 72 4.50 7.50 8.65
C ASP A 72 3.35 7.14 7.69
N ALA A 73 2.56 6.13 8.09
CA ALA A 73 1.47 5.66 7.24
C ALA A 73 0.43 6.75 6.95
N LEU A 74 0.11 7.58 7.95
CA LEU A 74 -0.87 8.65 7.77
C LEU A 74 -0.38 9.71 6.79
N ASP A 75 0.90 10.05 6.83
CA ASP A 75 1.49 11.00 5.89
C ASP A 75 1.37 10.51 4.45
N ILE A 76 1.64 9.22 4.23
CA ILE A 76 1.57 8.61 2.91
C ILE A 76 0.12 8.57 2.43
N ILE A 77 -0.81 8.19 3.31
CA ILE A 77 -2.24 8.18 2.98
C ILE A 77 -2.71 9.58 2.58
N TYR A 78 -2.28 10.60 3.33
CA TYR A 78 -2.60 11.98 3.01
C TYR A 78 -2.11 12.37 1.62
N ASP A 79 -0.87 12.02 1.29
CA ASP A 79 -0.31 12.28 -0.03
C ASP A 79 -1.13 11.61 -1.14
N LEU A 80 -1.56 10.38 -0.92
CA LEU A 80 -2.36 9.63 -1.89
C LEU A 80 -3.75 10.25 -2.09
N ILE A 81 -4.36 10.72 -1.01
CA ILE A 81 -5.66 11.42 -1.09
C ILE A 81 -5.49 12.73 -1.85
N LYS A 82 -4.43 13.48 -1.56
CA LYS A 82 -4.12 14.74 -2.25
C LYS A 82 -3.90 14.56 -3.75
N ALA A 83 -3.37 13.40 -4.13
CA ALA A 83 -3.13 13.06 -5.55
C ALA A 83 -4.36 12.44 -6.23
N ASP A 84 -5.51 12.42 -5.55
CA ASP A 84 -6.76 11.83 -6.04
C ASP A 84 -6.64 10.33 -6.32
N MET A 85 -5.72 9.65 -5.67
CA MET A 85 -5.53 8.21 -5.84
C MET A 85 -6.39 7.38 -4.89
N LEU A 86 -6.85 7.99 -3.80
CA LEU A 86 -7.73 7.35 -2.81
C LEU A 86 -8.95 8.22 -2.56
N VAL A 87 -10.09 7.58 -2.39
CA VAL A 87 -11.35 8.24 -2.04
C VAL A 87 -12.00 7.52 -0.88
N LYS A 88 -12.78 8.27 -0.10
CA LYS A 88 -13.54 7.71 0.99
C LYS A 88 -14.78 7.00 0.43
N VAL A 89 -15.08 5.82 0.98
CA VAL A 89 -16.27 5.04 0.64
C VAL A 89 -17.18 5.04 1.86
N ASN A 90 -18.42 5.39 1.64
CA ASN A 90 -19.44 5.35 2.71
C ASN A 90 -20.07 3.97 2.81
#